data_a20bc0d8088b9d2184c9b1649ae02054
#
_entry.id   a20bc0d8088b9d2184c9b1649ae02054
#
_cell.length_a   1.000
_cell.length_b   1.000
_cell.length_c   1.000
_cell.angle_alpha   90.00
_cell.angle_beta   90.00
_cell.angle_gamma   90.00
#
_symmetry.space_group_name_H-M   'P 1'
#
loop_
_entity.id
_entity.type
_entity.pdbx_description
1 polymer ?
#
loop_
_entity_poly.entity_id
_entity_poly.type
_entity_poly.pdbx_seq_one_letter_code
_entity_poly.pdbx_strand_id
1 'polypeptide(L)'
;MTKRLEPTLNWKATVDFKKHKSLLRDTQEKKHRGRLERSGPPVSPGRAQLVRKSAEKIEEILSDSSSENEEDEEPPDRRQEANADLSSEYWQIQKLVKHLKEGKEIATVIALRSIKDFNLAQETCQLAIRDVGGLKVLINLLDTDEFRYKIGSLEILKEISHNPQIRRNIVDLGGLPIMVNILDSPRKRLKCLAAETIANVAKFRRARRAVRHHGGITKLVALLDCVQSSAEPAQSSLYNARDVEVARCVALALWSCSKSYANKEAIHKAGGIPLLAHLLKTSHENMLIPVVGTLQECASEEKYRAAIKAERIIENLVKNLNSENEQLQEQCAMAIYQCAEDKETRDLVRLHGGLKPLARLLNNTDNKERLAAVTGAIWKCSISKENATKFREYKAIETLVGLLTDQPEEVLVNVVGALGECCQEYENRVLVRKCGGLQPLVNLLVGINQTLLVNVTKAVGACAVEPESMMYQCCTCFTKGIKSSFISLLWNDLLINETT
;
A
#
# COMPACT_ATOMS: atom_id res chain seq x y z
N MET A 1 3.90 -38.84 -43.91
CA MET A 1 5.08 -38.51 -43.07
C MET A 1 4.79 -37.20 -42.33
N THR A 2 4.24 -37.31 -41.12
CA THR A 2 3.95 -36.16 -40.24
C THR A 2 4.60 -36.47 -38.89
N LYS A 3 5.69 -35.75 -38.60
CA LYS A 3 6.38 -35.84 -37.31
C LYS A 3 5.58 -35.06 -36.26
N ARG A 4 5.10 -35.77 -35.25
CA ARG A 4 4.58 -35.19 -33.99
C ARG A 4 5.74 -34.64 -33.18
N LEU A 5 5.69 -33.36 -32.84
CA LEU A 5 6.52 -32.75 -31.80
C LEU A 5 5.76 -32.84 -30.47
N GLU A 6 6.27 -33.63 -29.56
CA GLU A 6 5.82 -33.66 -28.17
C GLU A 6 6.49 -32.50 -27.39
N PRO A 7 5.75 -31.70 -26.64
CA PRO A 7 6.34 -30.77 -25.69
C PRO A 7 6.58 -31.51 -24.37
N THR A 8 7.85 -31.79 -24.07
CA THR A 8 8.29 -32.25 -22.75
C THR A 8 8.17 -31.13 -21.73
N LEU A 9 7.09 -31.14 -20.94
CA LEU A 9 6.98 -30.26 -19.76
C LEU A 9 7.98 -30.72 -18.71
N ASN A 10 8.87 -29.79 -18.35
CA ASN A 10 9.98 -29.97 -17.41
C ASN A 10 9.44 -30.01 -15.96
N TRP A 11 9.02 -31.18 -15.48
CA TRP A 11 8.51 -31.41 -14.13
C TRP A 11 9.61 -31.32 -13.02
N LYS A 12 10.86 -31.10 -13.37
CA LYS A 12 11.95 -30.86 -12.42
C LYS A 12 11.75 -29.55 -11.60
N ALA A 13 11.03 -28.56 -12.13
CA ALA A 13 10.79 -27.31 -11.43
C ALA A 13 9.95 -27.46 -10.14
N THR A 14 9.01 -28.42 -10.12
CA THR A 14 8.11 -28.66 -8.98
C THR A 14 8.80 -29.43 -7.84
N VAL A 15 9.80 -30.24 -8.17
CA VAL A 15 10.61 -30.98 -7.19
C VAL A 15 11.61 -30.05 -6.50
N ASP A 16 12.12 -29.04 -7.21
CA ASP A 16 13.06 -28.06 -6.64
C ASP A 16 12.40 -27.12 -5.62
N PHE A 17 11.11 -26.84 -5.75
CA PHE A 17 10.39 -25.99 -4.79
C PHE A 17 10.18 -26.67 -3.43
N LYS A 18 9.89 -27.98 -3.41
CA LYS A 18 9.83 -28.76 -2.15
C LYS A 18 11.23 -28.90 -1.51
N LYS A 19 12.26 -29.07 -2.33
CA LYS A 19 13.65 -29.13 -1.87
C LYS A 19 14.15 -27.78 -1.31
N HIS A 20 13.70 -26.67 -1.91
CA HIS A 20 14.05 -25.32 -1.43
C HIS A 20 13.37 -24.99 -0.10
N LYS A 21 12.11 -25.42 0.08
CA LYS A 21 11.37 -25.23 1.34
C LYS A 21 11.89 -26.09 2.48
N SER A 22 12.38 -27.31 2.20
CA SER A 22 13.07 -28.16 3.19
C SER A 22 14.46 -27.62 3.55
N LEU A 23 15.21 -27.09 2.58
CA LEU A 23 16.51 -26.44 2.80
C LEU A 23 16.38 -25.16 3.64
N LEU A 24 15.31 -24.39 3.48
CA LEU A 24 15.03 -23.21 4.31
C LEU A 24 14.64 -23.59 5.75
N ARG A 25 13.89 -24.69 5.95
CA ARG A 25 13.59 -25.21 7.29
C ARG A 25 14.84 -25.77 7.97
N ASP A 26 15.64 -26.55 7.29
CA ASP A 26 16.91 -27.09 7.80
C ASP A 26 17.94 -25.99 8.13
N THR A 27 17.90 -24.88 7.40
CA THR A 27 18.77 -23.72 7.68
C THR A 27 18.31 -22.94 8.91
N GLN A 28 16.99 -22.86 9.16
CA GLN A 28 16.44 -22.27 10.38
C GLN A 28 16.66 -23.16 11.61
N GLU A 29 16.47 -24.47 11.49
CA GLU A 29 16.75 -25.40 12.59
C GLU A 29 18.24 -25.51 12.92
N LYS A 30 19.15 -25.48 11.92
CA LYS A 30 20.60 -25.41 12.16
C LYS A 30 21.02 -24.08 12.80
N LYS A 31 20.37 -22.95 12.49
CA LYS A 31 20.60 -21.68 13.21
C LYS A 31 20.12 -21.74 14.66
N HIS A 32 19.05 -22.48 14.97
CA HIS A 32 18.59 -22.66 16.36
C HIS A 32 19.47 -23.63 17.16
N ARG A 33 19.95 -24.72 16.56
CA ARG A 33 20.87 -25.66 17.24
C ARG A 33 22.30 -25.11 17.44
N GLY A 34 22.79 -24.30 16.49
CA GLY A 34 24.12 -23.68 16.62
C GLY A 34 24.20 -22.56 17.68
N ARG A 35 23.08 -22.20 18.31
CA ARG A 35 23.00 -21.15 19.35
C ARG A 35 23.12 -21.71 20.76
N LEU A 36 23.07 -23.02 20.93
CA LEU A 36 23.09 -23.70 22.25
C LEU A 36 24.44 -24.29 22.65
N GLU A 37 25.47 -24.28 21.79
CA GLU A 37 26.75 -24.94 22.10
C GLU A 37 28.01 -24.05 21.96
N ARG A 38 27.92 -22.74 22.20
CA ARG A 38 29.11 -21.89 22.35
C ARG A 38 29.03 -21.04 23.60
N SER A 39 29.40 -21.63 24.75
CA SER A 39 29.86 -20.91 25.92
C SER A 39 31.27 -20.37 25.65
N GLY A 40 31.36 -19.15 25.06
CA GLY A 40 32.57 -18.37 25.00
C GLY A 40 32.65 -17.40 26.20
N PRO A 41 33.86 -16.88 26.54
CA PRO A 41 34.03 -15.98 27.67
C PRO A 41 33.19 -14.69 27.53
N PRO A 42 32.82 -14.04 28.63
CA PRO A 42 31.91 -12.91 28.62
C PRO A 42 32.46 -11.74 27.82
N VAL A 43 31.74 -11.33 26.80
CA VAL A 43 32.06 -10.19 25.95
C VAL A 43 31.72 -8.89 26.72
N SER A 44 32.66 -7.94 26.78
CA SER A 44 32.45 -6.65 27.44
C SER A 44 31.25 -5.88 26.85
N PRO A 45 30.50 -5.13 27.66
CA PRO A 45 29.25 -4.46 27.25
C PRO A 45 29.34 -3.56 26.00
N GLY A 46 30.49 -2.96 25.76
CA GLY A 46 30.73 -2.10 24.60
C GLY A 46 30.84 -2.86 23.26
N ARG A 47 31.33 -4.10 23.28
CA ARG A 47 31.47 -4.92 22.06
C ARG A 47 30.15 -5.55 21.64
N ALA A 48 29.29 -5.85 22.61
CA ALA A 48 27.91 -6.34 22.35
C ALA A 48 27.03 -5.25 21.70
N GLN A 49 27.20 -3.98 22.09
CA GLN A 49 26.49 -2.86 21.48
C GLN A 49 26.95 -2.56 20.05
N LEU A 50 28.26 -2.69 19.77
CA LEU A 50 28.79 -2.52 18.41
C LEU A 50 28.33 -3.65 17.45
N VAL A 51 28.30 -4.89 17.93
CA VAL A 51 27.80 -6.03 17.13
C VAL A 51 26.29 -5.93 16.89
N ARG A 52 25.52 -5.46 17.90
CA ARG A 52 24.07 -5.20 17.74
C ARG A 52 23.80 -4.09 16.72
N LYS A 53 24.53 -2.95 16.81
CA LYS A 53 24.41 -1.87 15.81
C LYS A 53 24.83 -2.28 14.41
N SER A 54 25.81 -3.18 14.28
CA SER A 54 26.22 -3.71 12.98
C SER A 54 25.21 -4.72 12.43
N ALA A 55 24.59 -5.54 13.27
CA ALA A 55 23.53 -6.47 12.88
C ALA A 55 22.25 -5.73 12.48
N GLU A 56 21.84 -4.71 13.25
CA GLU A 56 20.73 -3.84 12.93
C GLU A 56 20.93 -3.09 11.59
N LYS A 57 22.18 -2.67 11.32
CA LYS A 57 22.54 -1.99 10.06
C LYS A 57 22.57 -2.95 8.87
N ILE A 58 22.92 -4.23 9.07
CA ILE A 58 22.90 -5.28 8.05
C ILE A 58 21.44 -5.74 7.79
N GLU A 59 20.62 -5.89 8.83
CA GLU A 59 19.18 -6.14 8.68
C GLU A 59 18.47 -4.99 7.98
N GLU A 60 18.84 -3.74 8.26
CA GLU A 60 18.34 -2.56 7.58
C GLU A 60 18.70 -2.56 6.08
N ILE A 61 19.92 -2.98 5.72
CA ILE A 61 20.36 -3.08 4.32
C ILE A 61 19.67 -4.25 3.60
N LEU A 62 19.45 -5.38 4.29
CA LEU A 62 18.81 -6.56 3.72
C LEU A 62 17.27 -6.41 3.61
N SER A 63 16.63 -5.75 4.58
CA SER A 63 15.18 -5.49 4.50
C SER A 63 14.82 -4.46 3.44
N ASP A 64 15.68 -3.48 3.18
CA ASP A 64 15.52 -2.52 2.10
C ASP A 64 15.70 -3.15 0.70
N SER A 65 16.34 -4.33 0.59
CA SER A 65 16.65 -4.96 -0.70
C SER A 65 15.65 -6.02 -1.16
N SER A 66 14.78 -6.52 -0.28
CA SER A 66 14.01 -7.75 -0.58
C SER A 66 12.55 -7.56 -0.99
N SER A 67 11.95 -6.38 -0.85
CA SER A 67 10.52 -6.20 -1.11
C SER A 67 10.14 -5.11 -2.13
N GLU A 68 11.11 -4.43 -2.74
CA GLU A 68 10.82 -3.21 -3.52
C GLU A 68 11.50 -3.18 -4.91
N ASN A 69 11.83 -4.33 -5.51
CA ASN A 69 12.60 -4.38 -6.76
C ASN A 69 11.82 -3.96 -8.03
N GLU A 70 10.50 -3.78 -7.98
CA GLU A 70 9.69 -3.53 -9.18
C GLU A 70 9.33 -2.06 -9.43
N GLU A 71 9.42 -1.16 -8.43
CA GLU A 71 8.98 0.24 -8.60
C GLU A 71 10.06 1.22 -9.11
N ASP A 72 11.35 0.86 -9.08
CA ASP A 72 12.44 1.78 -9.43
C ASP A 72 13.02 1.57 -10.85
N GLU A 73 12.54 0.59 -11.64
CA GLU A 73 12.91 0.41 -13.04
C GLU A 73 12.06 1.26 -13.98
N GLU A 74 12.16 2.58 -13.86
CA GLU A 74 11.73 3.46 -14.94
C GLU A 74 12.83 3.52 -16.02
N PRO A 75 12.43 3.56 -17.32
CA PRO A 75 13.38 3.57 -18.44
C PRO A 75 14.38 4.72 -18.32
N PRO A 76 15.64 4.52 -18.77
CA PRO A 76 16.65 5.55 -18.77
C PRO A 76 16.15 6.78 -19.52
N ASP A 77 16.52 7.96 -19.00
CA ASP A 77 16.22 9.27 -19.56
C ASP A 77 16.52 9.27 -21.08
N ARG A 78 15.51 9.05 -21.90
CA ARG A 78 15.62 9.28 -23.34
C ARG A 78 15.73 10.78 -23.50
N ARG A 79 16.96 11.29 -23.54
CA ARG A 79 17.23 12.60 -24.12
C ARG A 79 16.64 12.56 -25.52
N GLN A 80 15.47 13.13 -25.69
CA GLN A 80 15.01 13.49 -27.03
C GLN A 80 15.95 14.58 -27.51
N GLU A 81 16.93 14.19 -28.27
CA GLU A 81 17.60 15.06 -29.23
C GLU A 81 16.55 15.46 -30.27
N ALA A 82 15.71 16.38 -29.91
CA ALA A 82 14.87 17.10 -30.83
C ALA A 82 15.20 18.57 -30.67
N ASN A 83 15.94 19.10 -31.59
CA ASN A 83 15.86 20.48 -32.07
C ASN A 83 14.46 20.73 -32.64
N ALA A 84 13.41 20.49 -31.86
CA ALA A 84 12.08 20.98 -32.10
C ALA A 84 12.03 22.38 -31.50
N ASP A 85 11.45 23.34 -32.17
CA ASP A 85 11.22 24.70 -31.73
C ASP A 85 10.80 24.72 -30.27
N LEU A 86 11.71 25.14 -29.38
CA LEU A 86 11.45 25.24 -27.94
C LEU A 86 10.23 26.14 -27.75
N SER A 87 9.23 25.66 -27.03
CA SER A 87 7.97 26.38 -26.88
C SER A 87 8.21 27.79 -26.32
N SER A 88 7.33 28.72 -26.65
CA SER A 88 7.36 30.09 -26.08
C SER A 88 7.43 30.06 -24.55
N GLU A 89 6.80 29.08 -23.92
CA GLU A 89 6.81 28.87 -22.47
C GLU A 89 8.20 28.56 -21.93
N TYR A 90 9.02 27.79 -22.65
CA TYR A 90 10.40 27.48 -22.24
C TYR A 90 11.23 28.75 -22.09
N TRP A 91 11.17 29.65 -23.06
CA TRP A 91 11.91 30.93 -23.05
C TRP A 91 11.41 31.87 -21.92
N GLN A 92 10.11 31.88 -21.67
CA GLN A 92 9.53 32.64 -20.59
C GLN A 92 9.99 32.11 -19.23
N ILE A 93 9.97 30.79 -19.02
CA ILE A 93 10.47 30.13 -17.80
C ILE A 93 11.96 30.41 -17.62
N GLN A 94 12.78 30.33 -18.68
CA GLN A 94 14.21 30.65 -18.62
C GLN A 94 14.45 32.07 -18.16
N LYS A 95 13.69 33.05 -18.68
CA LYS A 95 13.78 34.45 -18.27
C LYS A 95 13.40 34.63 -16.80
N LEU A 96 12.34 34.00 -16.34
CA LEU A 96 11.90 34.07 -14.95
C LEU A 96 12.92 33.42 -13.99
N VAL A 97 13.47 32.26 -14.35
CA VAL A 97 14.54 31.62 -13.57
C VAL A 97 15.82 32.47 -13.53
N LYS A 98 16.13 33.20 -14.59
CA LYS A 98 17.22 34.18 -14.55
C LYS A 98 16.98 35.27 -13.51
N HIS A 99 15.76 35.83 -13.44
CA HIS A 99 15.41 36.82 -12.40
C HIS A 99 15.47 36.24 -10.98
N LEU A 100 15.11 34.96 -10.80
CA LEU A 100 15.30 34.27 -9.50
C LEU A 100 16.79 34.19 -9.10
N LYS A 101 17.69 34.01 -10.06
CA LYS A 101 19.15 33.95 -9.83
C LYS A 101 19.76 35.33 -9.50
N GLU A 102 19.16 36.41 -9.98
CA GLU A 102 19.60 37.78 -9.72
C GLU A 102 19.35 38.23 -8.28
N GLY A 103 18.44 37.57 -7.54
CA GLY A 103 18.27 37.77 -6.09
C GLY A 103 17.65 39.09 -5.66
N LYS A 104 17.08 39.87 -6.56
CA LYS A 104 16.39 41.13 -6.23
C LYS A 104 15.04 40.81 -5.60
N GLU A 105 14.79 41.30 -4.36
CA GLU A 105 13.64 40.92 -3.55
C GLU A 105 12.30 40.99 -4.28
N ILE A 106 11.95 42.14 -4.87
CA ILE A 106 10.70 42.34 -5.57
C ILE A 106 10.62 41.44 -6.83
N ALA A 107 11.71 41.39 -7.60
CA ALA A 107 11.78 40.59 -8.83
C ALA A 107 11.66 39.08 -8.53
N THR A 108 12.26 38.60 -7.43
CA THR A 108 12.13 37.18 -6.98
C THR A 108 10.69 36.83 -6.64
N VAL A 109 9.96 37.67 -5.89
CA VAL A 109 8.55 37.42 -5.56
C VAL A 109 7.68 37.42 -6.81
N ILE A 110 7.89 38.37 -7.71
CA ILE A 110 7.15 38.45 -8.98
C ILE A 110 7.43 37.22 -9.84
N ALA A 111 8.71 36.85 -10.00
CA ALA A 111 9.11 35.70 -10.81
C ALA A 111 8.51 34.38 -10.26
N LEU A 112 8.54 34.16 -8.93
CA LEU A 112 7.90 33.00 -8.32
C LEU A 112 6.38 32.96 -8.59
N ARG A 113 5.72 34.13 -8.55
CA ARG A 113 4.30 34.24 -8.86
C ARG A 113 4.01 33.92 -10.32
N SER A 114 4.80 34.51 -11.23
CA SER A 114 4.63 34.28 -12.66
C SER A 114 4.91 32.84 -13.09
N ILE A 115 5.85 32.15 -12.45
CA ILE A 115 6.07 30.71 -12.70
C ILE A 115 4.84 29.90 -12.30
N LYS A 116 4.14 30.27 -11.25
CA LYS A 116 2.90 29.58 -10.82
C LYS A 116 1.71 29.79 -11.77
N ASP A 117 1.73 30.83 -12.57
CA ASP A 117 0.69 31.10 -13.55
C ASP A 117 0.75 30.16 -14.77
N PHE A 118 1.88 29.45 -14.97
CA PHE A 118 1.98 28.38 -15.97
C PHE A 118 1.24 27.12 -15.53
N ASN A 119 0.90 26.28 -16.50
CA ASN A 119 0.33 24.97 -16.22
C ASN A 119 1.42 24.00 -15.74
N LEU A 120 1.72 24.05 -14.43
CA LEU A 120 2.74 23.20 -13.78
C LEU A 120 2.38 21.70 -13.78
N ALA A 121 1.18 21.32 -14.19
CA ALA A 121 0.80 19.92 -14.36
C ALA A 121 1.33 19.34 -15.68
N GLN A 122 1.66 20.18 -16.67
CA GLN A 122 2.23 19.73 -17.94
C GLN A 122 3.70 19.34 -17.80
N GLU A 123 4.05 18.18 -18.32
CA GLU A 123 5.42 17.66 -18.30
C GLU A 123 6.43 18.59 -18.98
N THR A 124 6.06 19.19 -20.11
CA THR A 124 6.88 20.15 -20.84
C THR A 124 7.30 21.33 -19.96
N CYS A 125 6.37 21.88 -19.18
CA CYS A 125 6.63 22.98 -18.26
C CYS A 125 7.54 22.52 -17.10
N GLN A 126 7.31 21.33 -16.55
CA GLN A 126 8.10 20.73 -15.47
C GLN A 126 9.55 20.51 -15.91
N LEU A 127 9.74 19.92 -17.08
CA LEU A 127 11.06 19.67 -17.65
C LEU A 127 11.78 20.99 -18.04
N ALA A 128 11.07 21.98 -18.55
CA ALA A 128 11.64 23.30 -18.82
C ALA A 128 12.23 23.93 -17.53
N ILE A 129 11.50 23.89 -16.41
CA ILE A 129 12.00 24.38 -15.11
C ILE A 129 13.28 23.64 -14.69
N ARG A 130 13.33 22.32 -14.88
CA ARG A 130 14.51 21.50 -14.60
C ARG A 130 15.71 21.92 -15.48
N ASP A 131 15.51 21.97 -16.79
CA ASP A 131 16.57 22.10 -17.78
C ASP A 131 17.22 23.47 -17.75
N VAL A 132 16.48 24.53 -17.41
CA VAL A 132 17.06 25.87 -17.19
C VAL A 132 17.74 26.01 -15.80
N GLY A 133 17.80 24.94 -15.01
CA GLY A 133 18.39 24.92 -13.67
C GLY A 133 17.50 25.56 -12.59
N GLY A 134 16.20 25.68 -12.83
CA GLY A 134 15.24 26.28 -11.91
C GLY A 134 15.09 25.49 -10.62
N LEU A 135 15.19 24.15 -10.65
CA LEU A 135 15.09 23.32 -9.45
C LEU A 135 16.12 23.69 -8.38
N LYS A 136 17.39 23.86 -8.80
CA LYS A 136 18.46 24.25 -7.87
C LYS A 136 18.17 25.61 -7.24
N VAL A 137 17.68 26.56 -8.03
CA VAL A 137 17.33 27.90 -7.52
C VAL A 137 16.16 27.83 -6.53
N LEU A 138 15.10 27.09 -6.86
CA LEU A 138 13.93 26.92 -5.97
C LEU A 138 14.34 26.27 -4.64
N ILE A 139 15.21 25.25 -4.67
CA ILE A 139 15.73 24.59 -3.46
C ILE A 139 16.58 25.56 -2.63
N ASN A 140 17.46 26.36 -3.25
CA ASN A 140 18.26 27.35 -2.55
C ASN A 140 17.38 28.43 -1.89
N LEU A 141 16.28 28.84 -2.51
CA LEU A 141 15.32 29.78 -1.93
C LEU A 141 14.60 29.23 -0.69
N LEU A 142 14.56 27.91 -0.50
CA LEU A 142 14.04 27.29 0.73
C LEU A 142 14.96 27.52 1.95
N ASP A 143 16.24 27.76 1.72
CA ASP A 143 17.25 27.94 2.79
C ASP A 143 17.43 29.43 3.19
N THR A 144 16.69 30.33 2.57
CA THR A 144 16.71 31.76 2.90
C THR A 144 15.81 32.05 4.12
N ASP A 145 16.01 33.20 4.80
CA ASP A 145 15.16 33.61 5.91
C ASP A 145 13.80 34.16 5.49
N GLU A 146 13.68 34.59 4.21
CA GLU A 146 12.45 35.20 3.68
C GLU A 146 11.35 34.13 3.44
N PHE A 147 10.32 34.19 4.27
CA PHE A 147 9.22 33.22 4.20
C PHE A 147 8.42 33.26 2.89
N ARG A 148 8.36 34.42 2.20
CA ARG A 148 7.64 34.55 0.90
C ARG A 148 8.33 33.72 -0.16
N TYR A 149 9.67 33.66 -0.16
CA TYR A 149 10.44 32.83 -1.07
C TYR A 149 10.21 31.35 -0.79
N LYS A 150 10.24 30.94 0.50
CA LYS A 150 9.96 29.57 0.91
C LYS A 150 8.56 29.13 0.46
N ILE A 151 7.53 29.96 0.67
CA ILE A 151 6.15 29.65 0.24
C ILE A 151 6.09 29.50 -1.29
N GLY A 152 6.55 30.52 -2.04
CA GLY A 152 6.49 30.48 -3.51
C GLY A 152 7.25 29.29 -4.11
N SER A 153 8.44 28.99 -3.58
CA SER A 153 9.24 27.85 -4.03
C SER A 153 8.58 26.50 -3.70
N LEU A 154 8.04 26.33 -2.46
CA LEU A 154 7.34 25.11 -2.09
C LEU A 154 6.06 24.89 -2.90
N GLU A 155 5.29 25.95 -3.20
CA GLU A 155 4.10 25.85 -4.03
C GLU A 155 4.45 25.34 -5.44
N ILE A 156 5.53 25.82 -6.05
CA ILE A 156 6.01 25.34 -7.34
C ILE A 156 6.52 23.89 -7.21
N LEU A 157 7.42 23.62 -6.24
CA LEU A 157 8.01 22.30 -6.04
C LEU A 157 6.95 21.25 -5.75
N LYS A 158 5.90 21.57 -4.99
CA LYS A 158 4.77 20.68 -4.73
C LYS A 158 4.11 20.22 -6.03
N GLU A 159 3.78 21.16 -6.91
CA GLU A 159 3.09 20.85 -8.17
C GLU A 159 4.00 20.04 -9.13
N ILE A 160 5.25 20.45 -9.33
CA ILE A 160 6.14 19.76 -10.27
C ILE A 160 6.67 18.43 -9.73
N SER A 161 6.62 18.20 -8.41
CA SER A 161 7.09 16.94 -7.79
C SER A 161 6.17 15.73 -8.05
N HIS A 162 5.08 15.91 -8.80
CA HIS A 162 4.31 14.79 -9.35
C HIS A 162 5.07 14.05 -10.46
N ASN A 163 6.05 14.69 -11.09
CA ASN A 163 6.91 14.07 -12.11
C ASN A 163 8.02 13.24 -11.45
N PRO A 164 8.20 11.95 -11.86
CA PRO A 164 9.23 11.07 -11.31
C PRO A 164 10.66 11.61 -11.46
N GLN A 165 11.00 12.20 -12.60
CA GLN A 165 12.34 12.75 -12.83
C GLN A 165 12.62 13.94 -11.91
N ILE A 166 11.63 14.80 -11.67
CA ILE A 166 11.74 15.93 -10.76
C ILE A 166 11.95 15.44 -9.32
N ARG A 167 11.27 14.38 -8.89
CA ARG A 167 11.49 13.78 -7.55
C ARG A 167 12.94 13.37 -7.34
N ARG A 168 13.55 12.68 -8.33
CA ARG A 168 14.96 12.27 -8.29
C ARG A 168 15.86 13.49 -8.15
N ASN A 169 15.65 14.50 -9.00
CA ASN A 169 16.45 15.71 -8.97
C ASN A 169 16.34 16.47 -7.65
N ILE A 170 15.14 16.54 -7.02
CA ILE A 170 14.98 17.16 -5.69
C ILE A 170 15.81 16.43 -4.64
N VAL A 171 15.86 15.10 -4.67
CA VAL A 171 16.68 14.29 -3.76
C VAL A 171 18.18 14.54 -4.01
N ASP A 172 18.60 14.49 -5.27
CA ASP A 172 20.01 14.63 -5.68
C ASP A 172 20.56 16.05 -5.39
N LEU A 173 19.68 17.07 -5.46
CA LEU A 173 20.02 18.46 -5.13
C LEU A 173 19.94 18.77 -3.61
N GLY A 174 19.64 17.77 -2.77
CA GLY A 174 19.61 17.96 -1.32
C GLY A 174 18.38 18.73 -0.81
N GLY A 175 17.27 18.74 -1.52
CA GLY A 175 16.06 19.47 -1.12
C GLY A 175 15.36 18.89 0.12
N LEU A 176 15.43 17.57 0.34
CA LEU A 176 14.71 16.92 1.45
C LEU A 176 15.18 17.36 2.84
N PRO A 177 16.48 17.46 3.19
CA PRO A 177 16.92 17.97 4.48
C PRO A 177 16.35 19.35 4.81
N ILE A 178 16.31 20.24 3.82
CA ILE A 178 15.78 21.60 3.98
C ILE A 178 14.27 21.56 4.24
N MET A 179 13.52 20.73 3.47
CA MET A 179 12.07 20.56 3.67
C MET A 179 11.75 19.97 5.04
N VAL A 180 12.55 19.00 5.52
CA VAL A 180 12.41 18.41 6.87
C VAL A 180 12.66 19.47 7.95
N ASN A 181 13.58 20.41 7.76
CA ASN A 181 13.78 21.52 8.70
C ASN A 181 12.63 22.54 8.67
N ILE A 182 11.99 22.74 7.51
CA ILE A 182 10.82 23.61 7.41
C ILE A 182 9.61 23.08 8.20
N LEU A 183 9.54 21.78 8.51
CA LEU A 183 8.50 21.21 9.37
C LEU A 183 8.50 21.83 10.79
N ASP A 184 9.61 22.38 11.26
CA ASP A 184 9.72 23.08 12.55
C ASP A 184 9.28 24.55 12.48
N SER A 185 8.95 25.07 11.29
CA SER A 185 8.53 26.45 11.12
C SER A 185 7.31 26.79 11.98
N PRO A 186 7.22 27.97 12.61
CA PRO A 186 6.02 28.40 13.32
C PRO A 186 4.82 28.64 12.40
N ARG A 187 5.05 28.76 11.08
CA ARG A 187 4.02 29.04 10.08
C ARG A 187 3.37 27.74 9.58
N LYS A 188 2.10 27.53 9.93
CA LYS A 188 1.32 26.34 9.53
C LYS A 188 1.33 26.09 8.00
N ARG A 189 1.23 27.17 7.19
CA ARG A 189 1.28 27.08 5.72
C ARG A 189 2.60 26.45 5.20
N LEU A 190 3.73 26.82 5.80
CA LEU A 190 5.03 26.25 5.43
C LEU A 190 5.10 24.77 5.81
N LYS A 191 4.58 24.39 6.98
CA LYS A 191 4.49 23.00 7.40
C LYS A 191 3.66 22.16 6.41
N CYS A 192 2.48 22.65 6.01
CA CYS A 192 1.63 21.98 5.03
C CYS A 192 2.34 21.78 3.69
N LEU A 193 2.90 22.86 3.11
CA LEU A 193 3.57 22.79 1.81
C LEU A 193 4.80 21.88 1.83
N ALA A 194 5.60 21.95 2.90
CA ALA A 194 6.75 21.07 3.07
C ALA A 194 6.31 19.60 3.19
N ALA A 195 5.29 19.30 4.02
CA ALA A 195 4.77 17.95 4.18
C ALA A 195 4.18 17.39 2.87
N GLU A 196 3.38 18.17 2.12
CA GLU A 196 2.83 17.74 0.82
C GLU A 196 3.93 17.51 -0.22
N THR A 197 4.97 18.37 -0.27
CA THR A 197 6.11 18.16 -1.17
C THR A 197 6.88 16.90 -0.77
N ILE A 198 7.13 16.68 0.53
CA ILE A 198 7.73 15.44 1.05
C ILE A 198 6.88 14.23 0.66
N ALA A 199 5.54 14.29 0.77
CA ALA A 199 4.64 13.22 0.38
C ALA A 199 4.81 12.82 -1.10
N ASN A 200 4.89 13.81 -2.00
CA ASN A 200 5.12 13.56 -3.41
C ASN A 200 6.49 12.96 -3.68
N VAL A 201 7.55 13.53 -3.08
CA VAL A 201 8.92 13.08 -3.29
C VAL A 201 9.16 11.70 -2.66
N ALA A 202 8.51 11.37 -1.53
CA ALA A 202 8.61 10.09 -0.82
C ALA A 202 7.96 8.91 -1.59
N LYS A 203 7.28 9.14 -2.72
CA LYS A 203 6.95 8.06 -3.67
C LYS A 203 8.21 7.40 -4.22
N PHE A 204 9.34 8.10 -4.23
CA PHE A 204 10.66 7.60 -4.61
C PHE A 204 11.38 6.96 -3.41
N ARG A 205 11.90 5.72 -3.56
CA ARG A 205 12.49 4.93 -2.47
C ARG A 205 13.63 5.66 -1.73
N ARG A 206 14.60 6.22 -2.48
CA ARG A 206 15.73 6.96 -1.88
C ARG A 206 15.27 8.15 -1.05
N ALA A 207 14.15 8.79 -1.43
CA ALA A 207 13.56 9.88 -0.68
C ALA A 207 13.02 9.40 0.68
N ARG A 208 12.33 8.26 0.74
CA ARG A 208 11.83 7.68 2.01
C ARG A 208 12.96 7.47 3.00
N ARG A 209 14.08 6.92 2.53
CA ARG A 209 15.30 6.77 3.34
C ARG A 209 15.86 8.11 3.81
N ALA A 210 15.98 9.09 2.90
CA ALA A 210 16.50 10.42 3.24
C ALA A 210 15.64 11.14 4.30
N VAL A 211 14.29 11.10 4.16
CA VAL A 211 13.38 11.66 5.16
C VAL A 211 13.63 11.06 6.54
N ARG A 212 13.79 9.72 6.64
CA ARG A 212 14.09 9.05 7.92
C ARG A 212 15.45 9.47 8.49
N HIS A 213 16.50 9.47 7.67
CA HIS A 213 17.86 9.82 8.13
C HIS A 213 17.97 11.25 8.65
N HIS A 214 17.18 12.18 8.13
CA HIS A 214 17.14 13.56 8.61
C HIS A 214 16.12 13.80 9.72
N GLY A 215 15.60 12.73 10.36
CA GLY A 215 14.66 12.84 11.48
C GLY A 215 13.25 13.29 11.08
N GLY A 216 12.94 13.27 9.77
CA GLY A 216 11.65 13.75 9.26
C GLY A 216 10.46 12.95 9.78
N ILE A 217 10.58 11.63 9.96
CA ILE A 217 9.49 10.78 10.49
C ILE A 217 9.09 11.24 11.90
N THR A 218 10.06 11.46 12.80
CA THR A 218 9.77 11.91 14.16
C THR A 218 9.11 13.29 14.18
N LYS A 219 9.56 14.23 13.34
CA LYS A 219 8.93 15.55 13.21
C LYS A 219 7.51 15.47 12.65
N LEU A 220 7.27 14.63 11.63
CA LEU A 220 5.96 14.41 11.08
C LEU A 220 5.00 13.81 12.13
N VAL A 221 5.44 12.79 12.88
CA VAL A 221 4.62 12.20 13.94
C VAL A 221 4.29 13.21 15.03
N ALA A 222 5.27 14.01 15.49
CA ALA A 222 5.03 15.06 16.48
C ALA A 222 4.01 16.11 16.01
N LEU A 223 3.93 16.38 14.71
CA LEU A 223 2.96 17.33 14.15
C LEU A 223 1.51 16.78 14.10
N LEU A 224 1.29 15.47 14.25
CA LEU A 224 -0.07 14.91 14.38
C LEU A 224 -0.74 15.32 15.68
N ASP A 225 0.03 15.63 16.72
CA ASP A 225 -0.47 16.03 18.04
C ASP A 225 -1.06 17.45 18.06
N CYS A 226 -0.87 18.24 17.01
CA CYS A 226 -1.39 19.60 16.94
C CYS A 226 -2.94 19.69 16.98
N VAL A 227 -3.66 18.59 16.70
CA VAL A 227 -5.12 18.51 16.79
C VAL A 227 -5.60 18.24 18.22
N GLN A 228 -4.75 17.62 19.06
CA GLN A 228 -5.11 17.30 20.46
C GLN A 228 -4.96 18.53 21.38
N SER A 229 -3.98 19.36 21.15
CA SER A 229 -3.69 20.52 22.02
C SER A 229 -4.71 21.66 21.94
N SER A 230 -5.70 21.60 21.04
CA SER A 230 -6.72 22.62 20.86
C SER A 230 -8.05 22.32 21.60
N ALA A 231 -8.03 21.55 22.69
CA ALA A 231 -9.22 21.12 23.45
C ALA A 231 -9.88 22.21 24.33
N GLU A 232 -9.81 23.50 23.96
CA GLU A 232 -10.61 24.55 24.59
C GLU A 232 -11.91 24.79 23.79
N PRO A 233 -13.11 24.71 24.42
CA PRO A 233 -14.36 24.48 23.69
C PRO A 233 -15.03 25.70 23.03
N ALA A 234 -14.51 26.90 23.06
CA ALA A 234 -15.38 28.06 22.82
C ALA A 234 -15.01 29.09 21.76
N GLN A 235 -13.85 29.08 21.10
CA GLN A 235 -13.49 30.22 20.20
C GLN A 235 -12.80 29.88 18.87
N SER A 236 -12.78 28.64 18.36
CA SER A 236 -11.77 28.35 17.33
C SER A 236 -12.18 27.48 16.13
N SER A 237 -13.30 27.70 15.49
CA SER A 237 -13.61 27.01 14.21
C SER A 237 -12.51 27.22 13.14
N LEU A 238 -11.92 28.42 13.02
CA LEU A 238 -10.84 28.74 12.07
C LEU A 238 -9.45 28.22 12.50
N TYR A 239 -9.17 28.19 13.81
CA TYR A 239 -7.92 27.63 14.32
C TYR A 239 -7.89 26.11 14.14
N ASN A 240 -9.00 25.44 14.41
CA ASN A 240 -9.13 23.99 14.22
C ASN A 240 -8.98 23.59 12.73
N ALA A 241 -9.53 24.36 11.78
CA ALA A 241 -9.41 24.04 10.35
C ALA A 241 -7.95 24.05 9.86
N ARG A 242 -7.12 24.98 10.35
CA ARG A 242 -5.69 25.03 9.98
C ARG A 242 -4.87 23.91 10.61
N ASP A 243 -5.22 23.44 11.79
CA ASP A 243 -4.56 22.31 12.46
C ASP A 243 -4.95 20.98 11.79
N VAL A 244 -6.22 20.83 11.44
CA VAL A 244 -6.71 19.72 10.62
C VAL A 244 -5.98 19.65 9.28
N GLU A 245 -5.72 20.79 8.63
CA GLU A 245 -4.98 20.83 7.37
C GLU A 245 -3.51 20.45 7.56
N VAL A 246 -2.86 20.87 8.64
CA VAL A 246 -1.49 20.41 8.96
C VAL A 246 -1.49 18.90 9.19
N ALA A 247 -2.42 18.37 9.99
CA ALA A 247 -2.52 16.93 10.24
C ALA A 247 -2.78 16.13 8.95
N ARG A 248 -3.62 16.64 8.05
CA ARG A 248 -3.88 16.04 6.73
C ARG A 248 -2.60 15.95 5.88
N CYS A 249 -1.87 17.07 5.73
CA CYS A 249 -0.64 17.11 4.94
C CYS A 249 0.44 16.21 5.54
N VAL A 250 0.55 16.19 6.85
CA VAL A 250 1.49 15.36 7.60
C VAL A 250 1.14 13.88 7.46
N ALA A 251 -0.14 13.50 7.61
CA ALA A 251 -0.59 12.12 7.42
C ALA A 251 -0.31 11.65 5.98
N LEU A 252 -0.48 12.52 4.97
CA LEU A 252 -0.16 12.21 3.58
C LEU A 252 1.34 11.93 3.39
N ALA A 253 2.22 12.71 4.05
CA ALA A 253 3.66 12.46 4.04
C ALA A 253 4.02 11.14 4.74
N LEU A 254 3.41 10.86 5.88
CA LEU A 254 3.60 9.60 6.60
C LEU A 254 3.11 8.41 5.78
N TRP A 255 1.97 8.51 5.10
CA TRP A 255 1.46 7.46 4.21
C TRP A 255 2.45 7.14 3.09
N SER A 256 2.96 8.16 2.38
CA SER A 256 3.98 7.94 1.36
C SER A 256 5.27 7.35 1.92
N CYS A 257 5.66 7.73 3.14
CA CYS A 257 6.86 7.21 3.81
C CYS A 257 6.68 5.78 4.35
N SER A 258 5.48 5.39 4.79
CA SER A 258 5.19 4.11 5.44
C SER A 258 5.28 2.90 4.50
N LYS A 259 5.43 3.10 3.20
CA LYS A 259 5.75 2.04 2.23
C LYS A 259 7.10 1.35 2.52
N SER A 260 7.99 1.95 3.30
CA SER A 260 9.27 1.37 3.72
C SER A 260 9.14 0.76 5.12
N TYR A 261 9.60 -0.50 5.29
CA TYR A 261 9.63 -1.20 6.58
C TYR A 261 10.32 -0.39 7.68
N ALA A 262 11.52 0.14 7.41
CA ALA A 262 12.27 0.93 8.38
C ALA A 262 11.57 2.24 8.78
N ASN A 263 10.74 2.80 7.89
CA ASN A 263 9.93 3.96 8.20
C ASN A 263 8.68 3.59 9.03
N LYS A 264 8.04 2.43 8.78
CA LYS A 264 6.97 1.89 9.64
C LYS A 264 7.47 1.74 11.08
N GLU A 265 8.70 1.22 11.24
CA GLU A 265 9.34 1.12 12.55
C GLU A 265 9.60 2.47 13.21
N ALA A 266 10.08 3.45 12.44
CA ALA A 266 10.29 4.81 12.94
C ALA A 266 8.98 5.49 13.36
N ILE A 267 7.88 5.29 12.59
CA ILE A 267 6.54 5.78 12.92
C ILE A 267 6.07 5.15 14.26
N HIS A 268 6.21 3.85 14.41
CA HIS A 268 5.81 3.15 15.64
C HIS A 268 6.64 3.61 16.84
N LYS A 269 7.98 3.68 16.72
CA LYS A 269 8.89 4.16 17.79
C LYS A 269 8.60 5.60 18.20
N ALA A 270 8.15 6.44 17.27
CA ALA A 270 7.77 7.83 17.55
C ALA A 270 6.35 7.97 18.15
N GLY A 271 5.62 6.87 18.41
CA GLY A 271 4.26 6.91 18.94
C GLY A 271 3.20 7.28 17.91
N GLY A 272 3.46 7.05 16.62
CA GLY A 272 2.56 7.46 15.54
C GLY A 272 1.23 6.69 15.52
N ILE A 273 1.20 5.40 15.90
CA ILE A 273 -0.03 4.59 15.85
C ILE A 273 -1.12 5.14 16.79
N PRO A 274 -0.85 5.44 18.09
CA PRO A 274 -1.84 6.06 18.97
C PRO A 274 -2.37 7.41 18.45
N LEU A 275 -1.50 8.26 17.90
CA LEU A 275 -1.90 9.56 17.35
C LEU A 275 -2.80 9.42 16.12
N LEU A 276 -2.46 8.49 15.21
CA LEU A 276 -3.31 8.17 14.05
C LEU A 276 -4.66 7.59 14.50
N ALA A 277 -4.67 6.72 15.52
CA ALA A 277 -5.91 6.17 16.10
C ALA A 277 -6.81 7.28 16.70
N HIS A 278 -6.21 8.28 17.34
CA HIS A 278 -6.95 9.43 17.84
C HIS A 278 -7.59 10.23 16.70
N LEU A 279 -6.84 10.48 15.63
CA LEU A 279 -7.35 11.21 14.46
C LEU A 279 -8.50 10.49 13.73
N LEU A 280 -8.58 9.16 13.80
CA LEU A 280 -9.69 8.38 13.23
C LEU A 280 -11.06 8.68 13.88
N LYS A 281 -11.08 9.28 15.07
CA LYS A 281 -12.32 9.64 15.78
C LYS A 281 -12.92 10.95 15.29
N THR A 282 -12.21 11.69 14.46
CA THR A 282 -12.67 12.99 13.91
C THR A 282 -13.65 12.79 12.75
N SER A 283 -14.33 13.84 12.34
CA SER A 283 -15.28 13.85 11.21
C SER A 283 -14.68 14.39 9.90
N HIS A 284 -13.38 14.67 9.86
CA HIS A 284 -12.73 15.30 8.71
C HIS A 284 -12.28 14.25 7.69
N GLU A 285 -13.16 13.81 6.80
CA GLU A 285 -12.94 12.71 5.84
C GLU A 285 -11.65 12.87 5.01
N ASN A 286 -11.35 14.07 4.50
CA ASN A 286 -10.13 14.31 3.73
C ASN A 286 -8.83 14.05 4.52
N MET A 287 -8.88 14.21 5.85
CA MET A 287 -7.77 13.87 6.73
C MET A 287 -7.78 12.37 7.05
N LEU A 288 -8.95 11.73 7.15
CA LEU A 288 -9.07 10.31 7.47
C LEU A 288 -8.44 9.43 6.40
N ILE A 289 -8.53 9.79 5.11
CA ILE A 289 -7.96 9.01 4.00
C ILE A 289 -6.46 8.73 4.21
N PRO A 290 -5.56 9.72 4.34
CA PRO A 290 -4.14 9.46 4.55
C PRO A 290 -3.83 8.86 5.93
N VAL A 291 -4.65 9.12 6.95
CA VAL A 291 -4.53 8.48 8.27
C VAL A 291 -4.77 6.97 8.16
N VAL A 292 -5.88 6.56 7.53
CA VAL A 292 -6.19 5.14 7.30
C VAL A 292 -5.15 4.50 6.39
N GLY A 293 -4.72 5.19 5.32
CA GLY A 293 -3.69 4.70 4.41
C GLY A 293 -2.35 4.43 5.14
N THR A 294 -1.95 5.30 6.08
CA THR A 294 -0.75 5.06 6.90
C THR A 294 -0.90 3.84 7.81
N LEU A 295 -2.08 3.68 8.43
CA LEU A 295 -2.38 2.52 9.29
C LEU A 295 -2.44 1.23 8.49
N GLN A 296 -3.03 1.26 7.29
CA GLN A 296 -3.08 0.14 6.36
C GLN A 296 -1.67 -0.34 6.00
N GLU A 297 -0.76 0.57 5.64
CA GLU A 297 0.63 0.21 5.36
C GLU A 297 1.33 -0.39 6.59
N CYS A 298 1.10 0.16 7.79
CA CYS A 298 1.64 -0.42 9.02
C CYS A 298 1.06 -1.82 9.29
N ALA A 299 -0.23 -2.05 9.04
CA ALA A 299 -0.92 -3.31 9.30
C ALA A 299 -0.40 -4.49 8.46
N SER A 300 0.32 -4.23 7.36
CA SER A 300 0.99 -5.28 6.58
C SER A 300 2.00 -6.09 7.42
N GLU A 301 2.52 -5.51 8.50
CA GLU A 301 3.49 -6.15 9.40
C GLU A 301 2.80 -6.65 10.67
N GLU A 302 3.01 -7.92 11.01
CA GLU A 302 2.38 -8.57 12.18
C GLU A 302 2.59 -7.81 13.49
N LYS A 303 3.82 -7.33 13.74
CA LYS A 303 4.16 -6.63 14.98
C LYS A 303 3.36 -5.35 15.23
N TYR A 304 2.87 -4.68 14.18
CA TYR A 304 2.09 -3.45 14.33
C TYR A 304 0.60 -3.72 14.42
N ARG A 305 0.11 -4.89 13.94
CA ARG A 305 -1.29 -5.30 14.09
C ARG A 305 -1.72 -5.38 15.54
N ALA A 306 -0.83 -5.84 16.44
CA ALA A 306 -1.09 -5.84 17.89
C ALA A 306 -1.32 -4.42 18.45
N ALA A 307 -0.48 -3.45 18.06
CA ALA A 307 -0.66 -2.05 18.45
C ALA A 307 -1.95 -1.44 17.89
N ILE A 308 -2.29 -1.75 16.63
CA ILE A 308 -3.52 -1.32 15.97
C ILE A 308 -4.76 -1.85 16.71
N LYS A 309 -4.75 -3.09 17.18
CA LYS A 309 -5.85 -3.66 17.99
C LYS A 309 -5.96 -2.99 19.36
N ALA A 310 -4.83 -2.77 20.05
CA ALA A 310 -4.81 -2.12 21.35
C ALA A 310 -5.46 -0.73 21.34
N GLU A 311 -5.31 0.02 20.25
CA GLU A 311 -5.88 1.35 20.05
C GLU A 311 -7.34 1.36 19.57
N ARG A 312 -8.02 0.19 19.49
CA ARG A 312 -9.41 0.02 19.00
C ARG A 312 -9.66 0.61 17.61
N ILE A 313 -8.67 0.55 16.74
CA ILE A 313 -8.72 1.12 15.38
C ILE A 313 -9.78 0.40 14.55
N ILE A 314 -9.99 -0.92 14.74
CA ILE A 314 -10.93 -1.74 13.98
C ILE A 314 -12.36 -1.19 14.05
N GLU A 315 -12.82 -0.77 15.23
CA GLU A 315 -14.14 -0.14 15.42
C GLU A 315 -14.30 1.10 14.51
N ASN A 316 -13.29 1.97 14.51
CA ASN A 316 -13.32 3.19 13.70
C ASN A 316 -13.24 2.90 12.20
N LEU A 317 -12.46 1.89 11.77
CA LEU A 317 -12.42 1.45 10.37
C LEU A 317 -13.80 0.98 9.91
N VAL A 318 -14.47 0.14 10.72
CA VAL A 318 -15.83 -0.35 10.44
C VAL A 318 -16.84 0.79 10.36
N LYS A 319 -16.77 1.77 11.27
CA LYS A 319 -17.62 2.98 11.21
C LYS A 319 -17.46 3.72 9.90
N ASN A 320 -16.21 3.93 9.46
CA ASN A 320 -15.88 4.68 8.26
C ASN A 320 -16.17 3.93 6.95
N LEU A 321 -16.42 2.60 6.97
CA LEU A 321 -16.99 1.87 5.81
C LEU A 321 -18.38 2.39 5.39
N ASN A 322 -19.09 3.10 6.29
CA ASN A 322 -20.38 3.68 6.01
C ASN A 322 -20.32 5.15 5.53
N SER A 323 -19.13 5.74 5.38
CA SER A 323 -18.94 7.05 4.75
C SER A 323 -19.46 7.03 3.31
N GLU A 324 -19.88 8.19 2.80
CA GLU A 324 -20.21 8.36 1.37
C GLU A 324 -18.96 8.53 0.49
N ASN A 325 -17.80 8.78 1.10
CA ASN A 325 -16.54 8.95 0.39
C ASN A 325 -15.96 7.60 -0.02
N GLU A 326 -15.97 7.32 -1.33
CA GLU A 326 -15.49 6.05 -1.90
C GLU A 326 -14.02 5.75 -1.59
N GLN A 327 -13.15 6.77 -1.62
CA GLN A 327 -11.74 6.61 -1.33
C GLN A 327 -11.51 6.25 0.14
N LEU A 328 -12.30 6.81 1.06
CA LEU A 328 -12.24 6.43 2.47
C LEU A 328 -12.73 5.00 2.68
N GLN A 329 -13.82 4.59 2.01
CA GLN A 329 -14.31 3.20 2.04
C GLN A 329 -13.25 2.22 1.55
N GLU A 330 -12.57 2.54 0.43
CA GLU A 330 -11.48 1.75 -0.13
C GLU A 330 -10.34 1.57 0.86
N GLN A 331 -9.83 2.68 1.44
CA GLN A 331 -8.74 2.62 2.41
C GLN A 331 -9.13 1.85 3.67
N CYS A 332 -10.37 2.01 4.17
CA CYS A 332 -10.86 1.25 5.32
C CYS A 332 -10.98 -0.26 5.01
N ALA A 333 -11.49 -0.63 3.84
CA ALA A 333 -11.58 -2.02 3.43
C ALA A 333 -10.18 -2.65 3.28
N MET A 334 -9.22 -1.92 2.67
CA MET A 334 -7.83 -2.37 2.55
C MET A 334 -7.15 -2.51 3.92
N ALA A 335 -7.39 -1.59 4.85
CA ALA A 335 -6.87 -1.70 6.22
C ALA A 335 -7.44 -2.92 6.95
N ILE A 336 -8.73 -3.19 6.80
CA ILE A 336 -9.37 -4.39 7.35
C ILE A 336 -8.77 -5.65 6.71
N TYR A 337 -8.55 -5.67 5.39
CA TYR A 337 -7.89 -6.78 4.69
C TYR A 337 -6.53 -7.11 5.31
N GLN A 338 -5.68 -6.10 5.55
CA GLN A 338 -4.36 -6.28 6.16
C GLN A 338 -4.44 -6.71 7.65
N CYS A 339 -5.42 -6.21 8.39
CA CYS A 339 -5.56 -6.54 9.81
C CYS A 339 -6.23 -7.90 10.05
N ALA A 340 -7.07 -8.39 9.13
CA ALA A 340 -7.89 -9.60 9.31
C ALA A 340 -7.12 -10.93 9.13
N GLU A 341 -5.78 -10.88 9.11
CA GLU A 341 -4.93 -12.08 9.13
C GLU A 341 -5.12 -12.89 10.41
N ASP A 342 -5.33 -12.26 11.56
CA ASP A 342 -5.58 -12.94 12.82
C ASP A 342 -7.08 -13.09 13.13
N LYS A 343 -7.41 -14.17 13.84
CA LYS A 343 -8.81 -14.51 14.19
C LYS A 343 -9.48 -13.42 15.01
N GLU A 344 -8.79 -12.84 15.97
CA GLU A 344 -9.35 -11.83 16.88
C GLU A 344 -9.83 -10.60 16.10
N THR A 345 -9.04 -10.15 15.12
CA THR A 345 -9.45 -9.03 14.26
C THR A 345 -10.69 -9.38 13.44
N ARG A 346 -10.79 -10.61 12.89
CA ARG A 346 -11.99 -11.04 12.16
C ARG A 346 -13.23 -11.04 13.05
N ASP A 347 -13.08 -11.44 14.30
CA ASP A 347 -14.16 -11.42 15.29
C ASP A 347 -14.54 -9.97 15.67
N LEU A 348 -13.58 -9.06 15.82
CA LEU A 348 -13.83 -7.64 16.05
C LEU A 348 -14.59 -6.99 14.87
N VAL A 349 -14.21 -7.28 13.63
CA VAL A 349 -14.96 -6.78 12.45
C VAL A 349 -16.41 -7.24 12.49
N ARG A 350 -16.68 -8.51 12.84
CA ARG A 350 -18.04 -9.02 13.01
C ARG A 350 -18.76 -8.34 14.18
N LEU A 351 -18.13 -8.24 15.34
CA LEU A 351 -18.69 -7.66 16.56
C LEU A 351 -19.13 -6.22 16.35
N HIS A 352 -18.34 -5.42 15.65
CA HIS A 352 -18.66 -4.03 15.34
C HIS A 352 -19.57 -3.87 14.11
N GLY A 353 -20.08 -4.98 13.55
CA GLY A 353 -21.06 -4.97 12.45
C GLY A 353 -20.46 -4.67 11.06
N GLY A 354 -19.13 -4.85 10.88
CA GLY A 354 -18.41 -4.52 9.63
C GLY A 354 -18.74 -5.43 8.44
N LEU A 355 -19.24 -6.65 8.68
CA LEU A 355 -19.54 -7.59 7.60
C LEU A 355 -20.68 -7.11 6.69
N LYS A 356 -21.70 -6.45 7.26
CA LYS A 356 -22.85 -5.94 6.50
C LYS A 356 -22.46 -4.81 5.52
N PRO A 357 -21.75 -3.75 5.94
CA PRO A 357 -21.27 -2.73 5.00
C PRO A 357 -20.31 -3.30 3.94
N LEU A 358 -19.41 -4.24 4.27
CA LEU A 358 -18.57 -4.90 3.28
C LEU A 358 -19.42 -5.63 2.22
N ALA A 359 -20.44 -6.42 2.63
CA ALA A 359 -21.35 -7.08 1.70
C ALA A 359 -22.13 -6.09 0.82
N ARG A 360 -22.57 -4.95 1.38
CA ARG A 360 -23.25 -3.90 0.62
C ARG A 360 -22.36 -3.26 -0.45
N LEU A 361 -21.08 -3.05 -0.14
CA LEU A 361 -20.12 -2.42 -1.04
C LEU A 361 -19.78 -3.29 -2.26
N LEU A 362 -20.04 -4.60 -2.24
CA LEU A 362 -19.90 -5.48 -3.40
C LEU A 362 -20.82 -5.10 -4.57
N ASN A 363 -21.96 -4.46 -4.29
CA ASN A 363 -22.94 -4.12 -5.33
C ASN A 363 -22.51 -2.94 -6.20
N ASN A 364 -21.52 -2.16 -5.79
CA ASN A 364 -20.98 -1.06 -6.57
C ASN A 364 -19.70 -1.52 -7.28
N THR A 365 -19.82 -1.86 -8.55
CA THR A 365 -18.77 -2.47 -9.38
C THR A 365 -17.99 -1.48 -10.24
N ASP A 366 -18.34 -0.20 -10.22
CA ASP A 366 -17.76 0.82 -11.12
C ASP A 366 -16.31 1.15 -10.74
N ASN A 367 -16.05 1.28 -9.44
CA ASN A 367 -14.70 1.54 -8.91
C ASN A 367 -14.00 0.18 -8.63
N LYS A 368 -13.08 -0.21 -9.51
CA LYS A 368 -12.39 -1.51 -9.44
C LYS A 368 -11.38 -1.59 -8.30
N GLU A 369 -10.72 -0.50 -7.94
CA GLU A 369 -9.79 -0.42 -6.82
C GLU A 369 -10.52 -0.65 -5.50
N ARG A 370 -11.65 0.03 -5.29
CA ARG A 370 -12.50 -0.20 -4.13
C ARG A 370 -13.06 -1.63 -4.10
N LEU A 371 -13.48 -2.15 -5.25
CA LEU A 371 -14.01 -3.52 -5.34
C LEU A 371 -12.93 -4.54 -4.96
N ALA A 372 -11.68 -4.35 -5.40
CA ALA A 372 -10.55 -5.19 -5.00
C ALA A 372 -10.30 -5.14 -3.48
N ALA A 373 -10.31 -3.95 -2.88
CA ALA A 373 -10.16 -3.78 -1.44
C ALA A 373 -11.27 -4.48 -0.64
N VAL A 374 -12.53 -4.31 -1.07
CA VAL A 374 -13.71 -4.89 -0.42
C VAL A 374 -13.73 -6.41 -0.54
N THR A 375 -13.47 -6.94 -1.74
CA THR A 375 -13.42 -8.40 -1.97
C THR A 375 -12.28 -9.05 -1.20
N GLY A 376 -11.13 -8.37 -1.09
CA GLY A 376 -10.00 -8.81 -0.26
C GLY A 376 -10.37 -8.85 1.23
N ALA A 377 -11.03 -7.81 1.77
CA ALA A 377 -11.49 -7.78 3.15
C ALA A 377 -12.50 -8.91 3.44
N ILE A 378 -13.43 -9.16 2.51
CA ILE A 378 -14.38 -10.25 2.63
C ILE A 378 -13.65 -11.59 2.62
N TRP A 379 -12.68 -11.79 1.70
CA TRP A 379 -11.89 -13.02 1.67
C TRP A 379 -11.24 -13.31 3.02
N LYS A 380 -10.49 -12.36 3.59
CA LYS A 380 -9.84 -12.57 4.89
C LYS A 380 -10.85 -12.79 6.02
N CYS A 381 -11.95 -12.04 6.04
CA CYS A 381 -12.99 -12.23 7.05
C CYS A 381 -13.68 -13.60 6.94
N SER A 382 -13.85 -14.13 5.71
CA SER A 382 -14.51 -15.42 5.44
C SER A 382 -13.74 -16.64 5.94
N ILE A 383 -12.46 -16.49 6.33
CA ILE A 383 -11.69 -17.56 6.98
C ILE A 383 -12.35 -18.01 8.31
N SER A 384 -13.10 -17.13 8.97
CA SER A 384 -13.87 -17.48 10.16
C SER A 384 -15.25 -17.99 9.74
N LYS A 385 -15.61 -19.20 10.20
CA LYS A 385 -16.87 -19.90 9.89
C LYS A 385 -18.11 -19.05 10.19
N GLU A 386 -18.12 -18.39 11.33
CA GLU A 386 -19.23 -17.54 11.77
C GLU A 386 -19.41 -16.35 10.82
N ASN A 387 -18.30 -15.82 10.28
CA ASN A 387 -18.33 -14.72 9.30
C ASN A 387 -18.85 -15.20 7.94
N ALA A 388 -18.43 -16.39 7.50
CA ALA A 388 -18.91 -17.00 6.25
C ALA A 388 -20.45 -17.22 6.29
N THR A 389 -20.99 -17.65 7.44
CA THR A 389 -22.43 -17.75 7.66
C THR A 389 -23.12 -16.40 7.57
N LYS A 390 -22.54 -15.36 8.20
CA LYS A 390 -23.10 -13.99 8.13
C LYS A 390 -23.05 -13.41 6.71
N PHE A 391 -22.00 -13.66 5.95
CA PHE A 391 -21.94 -13.23 4.55
C PHE A 391 -23.03 -13.87 3.69
N ARG A 392 -23.42 -15.14 3.96
CA ARG A 392 -24.59 -15.77 3.31
C ARG A 392 -25.88 -15.03 3.68
N GLU A 393 -26.10 -14.72 4.98
CA GLU A 393 -27.28 -13.96 5.43
C GLU A 393 -27.38 -12.59 4.74
N TYR A 394 -26.24 -11.95 4.45
CA TYR A 394 -26.17 -10.65 3.77
C TYR A 394 -26.17 -10.77 2.24
N LYS A 395 -26.39 -11.96 1.67
CA LYS A 395 -26.40 -12.25 0.22
C LYS A 395 -25.07 -11.93 -0.50
N ALA A 396 -23.96 -11.93 0.24
CA ALA A 396 -22.66 -11.64 -0.34
C ALA A 396 -22.19 -12.77 -1.27
N ILE A 397 -22.59 -14.02 -1.04
CA ILE A 397 -22.18 -15.17 -1.84
C ILE A 397 -22.75 -15.09 -3.24
N GLU A 398 -24.03 -14.74 -3.40
CA GLU A 398 -24.68 -14.55 -4.69
C GLU A 398 -23.98 -13.45 -5.50
N THR A 399 -23.64 -12.33 -4.84
CA THR A 399 -22.92 -11.23 -5.47
C THR A 399 -21.50 -11.65 -5.87
N LEU A 400 -20.77 -12.37 -5.01
CA LEU A 400 -19.43 -12.89 -5.33
C LEU A 400 -19.47 -13.85 -6.52
N VAL A 401 -20.48 -14.72 -6.65
CA VAL A 401 -20.67 -15.58 -7.83
C VAL A 401 -20.87 -14.74 -9.09
N GLY A 402 -21.67 -13.67 -9.02
CA GLY A 402 -21.86 -12.74 -10.14
C GLY A 402 -20.57 -12.00 -10.56
N LEU A 403 -19.58 -11.87 -9.67
CA LEU A 403 -18.28 -11.24 -9.94
C LEU A 403 -17.21 -12.21 -10.50
N LEU A 404 -17.54 -13.49 -10.77
CA LEU A 404 -16.58 -14.45 -11.32
C LEU A 404 -16.25 -14.20 -12.81
N THR A 405 -16.97 -13.31 -13.48
CA THR A 405 -16.76 -12.93 -14.88
C THR A 405 -16.60 -11.43 -15.03
N ASP A 406 -15.90 -11.01 -16.08
CA ASP A 406 -15.78 -9.60 -16.49
C ASP A 406 -15.15 -8.67 -15.44
N GLN A 407 -14.26 -9.22 -14.59
CA GLN A 407 -13.54 -8.45 -13.59
C GLN A 407 -12.03 -8.47 -13.82
N PRO A 408 -11.30 -7.43 -13.37
CA PRO A 408 -9.84 -7.45 -13.32
C PRO A 408 -9.31 -8.64 -12.51
N GLU A 409 -8.14 -9.12 -12.87
CA GLU A 409 -7.53 -10.32 -12.29
C GLU A 409 -7.36 -10.22 -10.77
N GLU A 410 -7.00 -9.05 -10.24
CA GLU A 410 -6.88 -8.78 -8.81
C GLU A 410 -8.22 -9.00 -8.07
N VAL A 411 -9.32 -8.53 -8.65
CA VAL A 411 -10.67 -8.76 -8.10
C VAL A 411 -11.01 -10.24 -8.14
N LEU A 412 -10.72 -10.93 -9.26
CA LEU A 412 -10.98 -12.37 -9.39
C LEU A 412 -10.22 -13.20 -8.36
N VAL A 413 -8.94 -12.87 -8.08
CA VAL A 413 -8.15 -13.54 -7.04
C VAL A 413 -8.84 -13.46 -5.68
N ASN A 414 -9.35 -12.29 -5.32
CA ASN A 414 -10.02 -12.04 -4.05
C ASN A 414 -11.40 -12.70 -3.98
N VAL A 415 -12.20 -12.59 -5.06
CA VAL A 415 -13.53 -13.21 -5.17
C VAL A 415 -13.45 -14.73 -5.02
N VAL A 416 -12.54 -15.35 -5.78
CA VAL A 416 -12.35 -16.81 -5.73
C VAL A 416 -11.81 -17.23 -4.37
N GLY A 417 -10.87 -16.46 -3.78
CA GLY A 417 -10.38 -16.69 -2.44
C GLY A 417 -11.51 -16.67 -1.40
N ALA A 418 -12.39 -15.66 -1.47
CA ALA A 418 -13.55 -15.54 -0.58
C ALA A 418 -14.53 -16.71 -0.74
N LEU A 419 -14.85 -17.09 -1.98
CA LEU A 419 -15.72 -18.24 -2.25
C LEU A 419 -15.09 -19.54 -1.74
N GLY A 420 -13.76 -19.73 -1.91
CA GLY A 420 -13.05 -20.92 -1.43
C GLY A 420 -13.14 -21.07 0.11
N GLU A 421 -13.05 -19.96 0.86
CA GLU A 421 -13.24 -19.98 2.32
C GLU A 421 -14.73 -20.19 2.68
N CYS A 422 -15.66 -19.52 2.00
CA CYS A 422 -17.08 -19.68 2.26
C CYS A 422 -17.57 -21.11 1.96
N CYS A 423 -17.03 -21.78 0.93
CA CYS A 423 -17.39 -23.13 0.53
C CYS A 423 -16.93 -24.23 1.51
N GLN A 424 -16.25 -23.90 2.60
CA GLN A 424 -16.04 -24.84 3.70
C GLN A 424 -17.38 -25.21 4.38
N GLU A 425 -18.40 -24.36 4.27
CA GLU A 425 -19.73 -24.60 4.81
C GLU A 425 -20.67 -25.20 3.76
N TYR A 426 -21.42 -26.26 4.16
CA TYR A 426 -22.32 -26.99 3.26
C TYR A 426 -23.35 -26.10 2.56
N GLU A 427 -24.06 -25.26 3.33
CA GLU A 427 -25.10 -24.40 2.78
C GLU A 427 -24.56 -23.38 1.77
N ASN A 428 -23.30 -22.94 1.95
CA ASN A 428 -22.65 -22.03 1.02
C ASN A 428 -22.29 -22.73 -0.28
N ARG A 429 -21.84 -24.02 -0.23
CA ARG A 429 -21.59 -24.82 -1.43
C ARG A 429 -22.86 -25.00 -2.26
N VAL A 430 -23.96 -25.37 -1.58
CA VAL A 430 -25.27 -25.49 -2.23
C VAL A 430 -25.68 -24.18 -2.88
N LEU A 431 -25.45 -23.05 -2.23
CA LEU A 431 -25.80 -21.74 -2.76
C LEU A 431 -24.95 -21.37 -3.98
N VAL A 432 -23.61 -21.55 -3.93
CA VAL A 432 -22.72 -21.33 -5.08
C VAL A 432 -23.16 -22.15 -6.29
N ARG A 433 -23.53 -23.43 -6.09
CA ARG A 433 -24.06 -24.30 -7.16
C ARG A 433 -25.37 -23.74 -7.71
N LYS A 434 -26.33 -23.40 -6.85
CA LYS A 434 -27.64 -22.86 -7.25
C LYS A 434 -27.52 -21.55 -8.03
N CYS A 435 -26.55 -20.70 -7.70
CA CYS A 435 -26.26 -19.47 -8.40
C CYS A 435 -25.44 -19.65 -9.69
N GLY A 436 -25.12 -20.89 -10.09
CA GLY A 436 -24.39 -21.20 -11.31
C GLY A 436 -22.87 -20.92 -11.23
N GLY A 437 -22.30 -20.80 -10.02
CA GLY A 437 -20.90 -20.44 -9.80
C GLY A 437 -19.87 -21.50 -10.22
N LEU A 438 -20.29 -22.77 -10.35
CA LEU A 438 -19.37 -23.86 -10.69
C LEU A 438 -18.73 -23.69 -12.07
N GLN A 439 -19.53 -23.33 -13.10
CA GLN A 439 -19.03 -23.17 -14.46
C GLN A 439 -18.00 -22.03 -14.59
N PRO A 440 -18.24 -20.81 -14.09
CA PRO A 440 -17.22 -19.76 -14.07
C PRO A 440 -15.94 -20.17 -13.31
N LEU A 441 -16.04 -20.83 -12.15
CA LEU A 441 -14.87 -21.32 -11.40
C LEU A 441 -14.03 -22.28 -12.25
N VAL A 442 -14.67 -23.28 -12.92
CA VAL A 442 -13.95 -24.21 -13.80
C VAL A 442 -13.32 -23.47 -15.00
N ASN A 443 -13.98 -22.43 -15.53
CA ASN A 443 -13.42 -21.62 -16.62
C ASN A 443 -12.13 -20.92 -16.23
N LEU A 444 -11.97 -20.52 -14.98
CA LEU A 444 -10.75 -19.84 -14.48
C LEU A 444 -9.55 -20.80 -14.31
N LEU A 445 -9.75 -22.14 -14.35
CA LEU A 445 -8.64 -23.12 -14.27
C LEU A 445 -7.69 -23.08 -15.48
N VAL A 446 -8.07 -22.45 -16.59
CA VAL A 446 -7.22 -22.30 -17.79
C VAL A 446 -6.36 -21.01 -17.79
N GLY A 447 -6.44 -20.21 -16.73
CA GLY A 447 -5.64 -18.99 -16.55
C GLY A 447 -4.15 -19.28 -16.37
N ILE A 448 -3.34 -18.22 -16.41
CA ILE A 448 -1.88 -18.27 -16.24
C ILE A 448 -1.42 -17.73 -14.87
N ASN A 449 -2.26 -16.98 -14.17
CA ASN A 449 -1.94 -16.41 -12.88
C ASN A 449 -1.91 -17.48 -11.79
N GLN A 450 -0.75 -17.71 -11.20
CA GLN A 450 -0.54 -18.76 -10.20
C GLN A 450 -1.38 -18.57 -8.94
N THR A 451 -1.51 -17.34 -8.44
CA THR A 451 -2.31 -17.04 -7.24
C THR A 451 -3.80 -17.31 -7.49
N LEU A 452 -4.31 -16.90 -8.67
CA LEU A 452 -5.68 -17.19 -9.07
C LEU A 452 -5.90 -18.69 -9.19
N LEU A 453 -5.00 -19.43 -9.84
CA LEU A 453 -5.10 -20.89 -10.01
C LEU A 453 -5.14 -21.63 -8.66
N VAL A 454 -4.29 -21.22 -7.69
CA VAL A 454 -4.30 -21.81 -6.34
C VAL A 454 -5.67 -21.59 -5.67
N ASN A 455 -6.20 -20.37 -5.72
CA ASN A 455 -7.50 -20.06 -5.13
C ASN A 455 -8.65 -20.78 -5.84
N VAL A 456 -8.62 -20.82 -7.19
CA VAL A 456 -9.63 -21.56 -7.99
C VAL A 456 -9.60 -23.05 -7.64
N THR A 457 -8.41 -23.64 -7.57
CA THR A 457 -8.23 -25.05 -7.21
C THR A 457 -8.81 -25.35 -5.83
N LYS A 458 -8.57 -24.48 -4.84
CA LYS A 458 -9.15 -24.59 -3.50
C LYS A 458 -10.67 -24.47 -3.51
N ALA A 459 -11.23 -23.50 -4.25
CA ALA A 459 -12.68 -23.29 -4.33
C ALA A 459 -13.39 -24.45 -5.03
N VAL A 460 -12.84 -24.91 -6.17
CA VAL A 460 -13.35 -26.07 -6.92
C VAL A 460 -13.28 -27.33 -6.06
N GLY A 461 -12.15 -27.56 -5.36
CA GLY A 461 -11.97 -28.68 -4.45
C GLY A 461 -12.99 -28.68 -3.32
N ALA A 462 -13.22 -27.54 -2.67
CA ALA A 462 -14.24 -27.40 -1.63
C ALA A 462 -15.65 -27.73 -2.15
N CYS A 463 -16.00 -27.28 -3.36
CA CYS A 463 -17.29 -27.59 -3.98
C CYS A 463 -17.42 -29.06 -4.43
N ALA A 464 -16.31 -29.74 -4.76
CA ALA A 464 -16.30 -31.10 -5.25
C ALA A 464 -16.65 -32.18 -4.20
N VAL A 465 -16.67 -31.81 -2.92
CA VAL A 465 -17.11 -32.70 -1.82
C VAL A 465 -18.57 -33.15 -2.01
N GLU A 466 -19.39 -32.32 -2.68
CA GLU A 466 -20.78 -32.67 -2.97
C GLU A 466 -20.87 -33.52 -4.22
N PRO A 467 -21.50 -34.73 -4.18
CA PRO A 467 -21.61 -35.64 -5.34
C PRO A 467 -22.21 -34.98 -6.58
N GLU A 468 -23.21 -34.13 -6.40
CA GLU A 468 -23.89 -33.41 -7.49
C GLU A 468 -22.98 -32.35 -8.13
N SER A 469 -22.11 -31.68 -7.34
CA SER A 469 -21.11 -30.72 -7.82
C SER A 469 -19.96 -31.43 -8.52
N MET A 470 -19.54 -32.59 -8.00
CA MET A 470 -18.46 -33.40 -8.54
C MET A 470 -18.78 -33.90 -9.95
N MET A 471 -19.97 -34.42 -10.17
CA MET A 471 -20.40 -34.91 -11.49
C MET A 471 -20.40 -33.76 -12.53
N TYR A 472 -20.89 -32.60 -12.16
CA TYR A 472 -20.88 -31.42 -13.02
C TYR A 472 -19.46 -30.97 -13.38
N GLN A 473 -18.57 -30.90 -12.41
CA GLN A 473 -17.17 -30.47 -12.59
C GLN A 473 -16.38 -31.46 -13.46
N CYS A 474 -16.53 -32.77 -13.23
CA CYS A 474 -15.89 -33.81 -14.04
C CYS A 474 -16.29 -33.71 -15.50
N CYS A 475 -17.59 -33.58 -15.80
CA CYS A 475 -18.07 -33.40 -17.16
C CYS A 475 -17.51 -32.15 -17.83
N THR A 476 -17.45 -31.04 -17.12
CA THR A 476 -16.99 -29.75 -17.66
C THR A 476 -15.47 -29.72 -17.87
N CYS A 477 -14.71 -30.30 -16.96
CA CYS A 477 -13.23 -30.43 -17.09
C CYS A 477 -12.89 -31.34 -18.27
N PHE A 478 -13.61 -32.43 -18.46
CA PHE A 478 -13.41 -33.36 -19.57
C PHE A 478 -13.69 -32.70 -20.92
N THR A 479 -14.79 -31.95 -21.03
CA THR A 479 -15.14 -31.24 -22.29
C THR A 479 -14.16 -30.14 -22.66
N LYS A 480 -13.43 -29.55 -21.67
CA LYS A 480 -12.43 -28.50 -21.88
C LYS A 480 -10.99 -29.02 -22.04
N GLY A 481 -10.80 -30.34 -22.08
CA GLY A 481 -9.47 -30.95 -22.28
C GLY A 481 -8.49 -30.72 -21.13
N ILE A 482 -8.97 -30.41 -19.93
CA ILE A 482 -8.16 -30.34 -18.73
C ILE A 482 -7.67 -31.75 -18.42
N LYS A 483 -6.34 -31.97 -18.45
CA LYS A 483 -5.73 -33.30 -18.32
C LYS A 483 -6.21 -34.00 -17.05
N SER A 484 -6.54 -35.27 -17.15
CA SER A 484 -6.93 -36.16 -16.04
C SER A 484 -5.91 -36.16 -14.88
N SER A 485 -4.63 -35.93 -15.18
CA SER A 485 -3.56 -35.79 -14.19
C SER A 485 -3.73 -34.56 -13.26
N PHE A 486 -4.36 -33.49 -13.72
CA PHE A 486 -4.65 -32.32 -12.90
C PHE A 486 -5.81 -32.60 -11.93
N ILE A 487 -6.80 -33.34 -12.42
CA ILE A 487 -7.94 -33.83 -11.60
C ILE A 487 -7.43 -34.81 -10.53
N SER A 488 -6.48 -35.69 -10.87
CA SER A 488 -5.83 -36.62 -9.90
C SER A 488 -5.01 -35.90 -8.83
N LEU A 489 -4.35 -34.79 -9.16
CA LEU A 489 -3.63 -33.98 -8.18
C LEU A 489 -4.57 -33.29 -7.21
N LEU A 490 -5.70 -32.76 -7.70
CA LEU A 490 -6.77 -32.22 -6.88
C LEU A 490 -7.35 -33.26 -5.91
N TRP A 491 -7.49 -34.51 -6.36
CA TRP A 491 -7.97 -35.63 -5.54
C TRP A 491 -6.97 -36.09 -4.48
N ASN A 492 -5.70 -36.14 -4.81
CA ASN A 492 -4.68 -36.57 -3.86
C ASN A 492 -4.45 -35.55 -2.72
N ASP A 493 -4.52 -34.23 -3.01
CA ASP A 493 -4.45 -33.20 -1.98
C ASP A 493 -5.70 -33.16 -1.07
N LEU A 494 -6.88 -33.52 -1.60
CA LEU A 494 -8.12 -33.64 -0.81
C LEU A 494 -8.12 -34.86 0.11
N LEU A 495 -7.62 -36.01 -0.35
CA LEU A 495 -7.54 -37.24 0.45
C LEU A 495 -6.48 -37.18 1.58
N ILE A 496 -5.42 -36.36 1.42
CA ILE A 496 -4.39 -36.18 2.45
C ILE A 496 -4.88 -35.29 3.60
N ASN A 497 -5.83 -34.37 3.34
CA ASN A 497 -6.37 -33.48 4.37
C ASN A 497 -7.55 -34.08 5.19
N GLU A 498 -8.12 -35.22 4.79
CA GLU A 498 -9.14 -35.92 5.57
C GLU A 498 -8.54 -36.95 6.55
N THR A 499 -7.21 -37.19 6.50
CA THR A 499 -6.51 -38.18 7.35
C THR A 499 -5.59 -37.55 8.39
N THR A 500 -5.61 -36.23 8.54
CA THR A 500 -4.94 -35.48 9.64
C THR A 500 -5.93 -34.59 10.38
#